data_58621ca21f13ac6a6aa94339036b613c
#
_entry.id   58621ca21f13ac6a6aa94339036b613c
#
_cell.length_a   1.000
_cell.length_b   1.000
_cell.length_c   1.000
_cell.angle_alpha   90.00
_cell.angle_beta   90.00
_cell.angle_gamma   90.00
#
_symmetry.space_group_name_H-M   'P 1'
#
loop_
_entity.id
_entity.type
_entity.pdbx_description
1 polymer ?
#
loop_
_entity_poly.entity_id
_entity_poly.type
_entity_poly.pdbx_seq_one_letter_code
_entity_poly.pdbx_strand_id
1 'polypeptide(L)'
;MIIEIHNEKELDDYITGRKGWFLLAFHASWCRQCKAMHKTVENISEEFQNELPFYMVDIDEMEDLAKSLRIQGVPTYIIFENGTEMGRIIGYHQKETFKKELNDILMKQDLDSKSSDK
;
A
#
# COMPACT_ATOMS: atom_id res chain seq x y z
N MET A 1 7.21 8.29 6.75
CA MET A 1 6.22 8.15 7.84
C MET A 1 5.06 7.29 7.37
N ILE A 2 4.59 6.42 8.25
CA ILE A 2 3.45 5.55 7.96
C ILE A 2 2.34 5.89 8.95
N ILE A 3 1.16 6.21 8.43
CA ILE A 3 0.01 6.54 9.27
C ILE A 3 -0.84 5.29 9.46
N GLU A 4 -1.08 4.92 10.72
CA GLU A 4 -1.90 3.75 11.03
C GLU A 4 -3.38 4.11 11.05
N ILE A 5 -4.19 3.26 10.42
CA ILE A 5 -5.64 3.38 10.34
C ILE A 5 -6.25 2.29 11.21
N HIS A 6 -6.99 2.66 12.23
CA HIS A 6 -7.49 1.71 13.24
C HIS A 6 -9.00 1.46 13.17
N ASN A 7 -9.76 2.32 12.49
CA ASN A 7 -11.22 2.20 12.48
C ASN A 7 -11.80 2.89 11.25
N GLU A 8 -13.12 2.72 11.07
CA GLU A 8 -13.81 3.28 9.91
C GLU A 8 -13.74 4.80 9.83
N LYS A 9 -13.77 5.48 10.98
CA LYS A 9 -13.67 6.93 10.98
C LYS A 9 -12.34 7.39 10.43
N GLU A 10 -11.25 6.76 10.89
CA GLU A 10 -9.91 7.09 10.39
C GLU A 10 -9.76 6.73 8.92
N LEU A 11 -10.35 5.61 8.49
CA LEU A 11 -10.36 5.23 7.09
C LEU A 11 -11.02 6.33 6.25
N ASP A 12 -12.17 6.81 6.69
CA ASP A 12 -12.88 7.88 5.98
C ASP A 12 -12.08 9.18 5.98
N ASP A 13 -11.49 9.53 7.12
CA ASP A 13 -10.74 10.78 7.26
C ASP A 13 -9.50 10.82 6.35
N TYR A 14 -8.81 9.69 6.20
CA TYR A 14 -7.52 9.66 5.50
C TYR A 14 -7.58 9.07 4.10
N ILE A 15 -8.47 8.12 3.85
CA ILE A 15 -8.43 7.30 2.64
C ILE A 15 -9.64 7.52 1.72
N THR A 16 -10.86 7.47 2.27
CA THR A 16 -12.07 7.52 1.47
C THR A 16 -12.15 8.83 0.69
N GLY A 17 -12.29 8.72 -0.63
CA GLY A 17 -12.37 9.88 -1.51
C GLY A 17 -11.03 10.57 -1.77
N ARG A 18 -9.94 10.00 -1.30
CA ARG A 18 -8.62 10.61 -1.47
C ARG A 18 -8.21 10.62 -2.94
N LYS A 19 -7.71 11.77 -3.39
CA LYS A 19 -7.15 11.93 -4.73
C LYS A 19 -5.66 11.61 -4.73
N GLY A 20 -5.13 11.27 -5.89
CA GLY A 20 -3.71 11.00 -6.07
C GLY A 20 -3.33 9.59 -5.67
N TRP A 21 -2.03 9.38 -5.55
CA TRP A 21 -1.45 8.07 -5.22
C TRP A 21 -1.34 7.88 -3.71
N PHE A 22 -1.56 6.66 -3.26
CA PHE A 22 -1.22 6.26 -1.89
C PHE A 22 -0.99 4.75 -1.84
N LEU A 23 -0.28 4.32 -0.82
CA LEU A 23 -0.03 2.91 -0.56
C LEU A 23 -0.71 2.53 0.74
N LEU A 24 -1.46 1.43 0.72
CA LEU A 24 -2.13 0.90 1.90
C LEU A 24 -1.52 -0.45 2.23
N ALA A 25 -0.85 -0.53 3.37
CA ALA A 25 -0.19 -1.74 3.84
C ALA A 25 -1.10 -2.51 4.80
N PHE A 26 -1.16 -3.81 4.62
CA PHE A 26 -1.90 -4.72 5.51
C PHE A 26 -0.92 -5.58 6.27
N HIS A 27 -1.07 -5.62 7.59
CA HIS A 27 -0.22 -6.40 8.46
C HIS A 27 -1.03 -7.04 9.59
N ALA A 28 -0.37 -7.80 10.43
CA ALA A 28 -0.97 -8.36 11.64
C ALA A 28 0.10 -8.43 12.73
N SER A 29 -0.32 -8.32 13.99
CA SER A 29 0.60 -8.34 15.12
C SER A 29 1.36 -9.66 15.24
N TRP A 30 0.74 -10.76 14.80
CA TRP A 30 1.35 -12.10 14.85
C TRP A 30 2.23 -12.41 13.64
N CYS A 31 2.32 -11.52 12.68
CA CYS A 31 3.01 -11.77 11.41
C CYS A 31 4.50 -11.49 11.51
N ARG A 32 5.31 -12.55 11.47
CA ARG A 32 6.77 -12.42 11.57
C ARG A 32 7.36 -11.67 10.38
N GLN A 33 6.90 -11.96 9.17
CA GLN A 33 7.38 -11.29 7.96
C GLN A 33 7.05 -9.80 7.96
N CYS A 34 5.89 -9.43 8.52
CA CYS A 34 5.52 -8.02 8.65
C CYS A 34 6.52 -7.28 9.53
N LYS A 35 6.90 -7.89 10.66
CA LYS A 35 7.87 -7.31 11.58
C LYS A 35 9.24 -7.18 10.91
N ALA A 36 9.63 -8.19 10.14
CA ALA A 36 10.92 -8.17 9.42
C ALA A 36 10.97 -7.04 8.39
N MET A 37 9.84 -6.69 7.80
CA MET A 37 9.77 -5.62 6.79
C MET A 37 9.55 -4.23 7.35
N HIS A 38 9.20 -4.11 8.62
CA HIS A 38 8.78 -2.83 9.19
C HIS A 38 9.78 -1.70 8.91
N LYS A 39 11.04 -1.92 9.21
CA LYS A 39 12.06 -0.89 9.02
C LYS A 39 12.28 -0.57 7.54
N THR A 40 12.27 -1.59 6.70
CA THR A 40 12.41 -1.42 5.25
C THR A 40 11.28 -0.55 4.69
N VAL A 41 10.05 -0.87 5.07
CA VAL A 41 8.87 -0.12 4.60
C VAL A 41 8.90 1.31 5.13
N GLU A 42 9.29 1.50 6.39
CA GLU A 42 9.44 2.83 6.97
C GLU A 42 10.45 3.66 6.17
N ASN A 43 11.60 3.08 5.85
CA ASN A 43 12.62 3.77 5.05
C ASN A 43 12.11 4.13 3.67
N ILE A 44 11.39 3.22 3.02
CA ILE A 44 10.83 3.48 1.69
C ILE A 44 9.76 4.57 1.77
N SER A 45 8.94 4.57 2.82
CA SER A 45 7.92 5.61 3.00
C SER A 45 8.55 7.00 3.12
N GLU A 46 9.72 7.08 3.74
CA GLU A 46 10.44 8.35 3.83
C GLU A 46 10.93 8.82 2.46
N GLU A 47 11.41 7.89 1.64
CA GLU A 47 11.89 8.21 0.30
C GLU A 47 10.78 8.71 -0.62
N PHE A 48 9.55 8.24 -0.41
CA PHE A 48 8.40 8.56 -1.27
C PHE A 48 7.39 9.51 -0.63
N GLN A 49 7.71 10.10 0.53
CA GLN A 49 6.71 10.78 1.36
C GLN A 49 5.92 11.89 0.66
N ASN A 50 6.51 12.58 -0.29
CA ASN A 50 5.84 13.67 -0.99
C ASN A 50 4.98 13.19 -2.16
N GLU A 51 5.26 12.01 -2.68
CA GLU A 51 4.62 11.47 -3.88
C GLU A 51 3.64 10.37 -3.57
N LEU A 52 3.93 9.59 -2.53
CA LEU A 52 3.17 8.40 -2.21
C LEU A 52 3.07 8.25 -0.68
N PRO A 53 2.04 8.81 -0.07
CA PRO A 53 1.84 8.61 1.37
C PRO A 53 1.52 7.14 1.66
N PHE A 54 2.04 6.65 2.79
CA PHE A 54 1.87 5.27 3.23
C PHE A 54 0.92 5.22 4.42
N TYR A 55 -0.04 4.31 4.34
CA TYR A 55 -0.99 4.01 5.42
C TYR A 55 -0.91 2.53 5.76
N MET A 56 -1.24 2.17 6.99
CA MET A 56 -1.13 0.80 7.46
C MET A 56 -2.37 0.38 8.24
N VAL A 57 -2.84 -0.84 7.97
CA VAL A 57 -4.04 -1.42 8.57
C VAL A 57 -3.70 -2.79 9.14
N ASP A 58 -4.16 -3.05 10.36
CA ASP A 58 -4.10 -4.38 10.96
C ASP A 58 -5.33 -5.17 10.51
N ILE A 59 -5.12 -6.32 9.90
CA ILE A 59 -6.23 -7.12 9.34
C ILE A 59 -7.17 -7.65 10.43
N ASP A 60 -6.68 -7.77 11.66
CA ASP A 60 -7.51 -8.22 12.78
C ASP A 60 -8.36 -7.09 13.34
N GLU A 61 -7.90 -5.84 13.20
CA GLU A 61 -8.68 -4.67 13.60
C GLU A 61 -9.74 -4.30 12.57
N MET A 62 -9.44 -4.50 11.28
CA MET A 62 -10.33 -4.08 10.19
C MET A 62 -10.61 -5.24 9.26
N GLU A 63 -11.27 -6.26 9.78
CA GLU A 63 -11.53 -7.50 9.05
C GLU A 63 -12.37 -7.28 7.79
N ASP A 64 -13.38 -6.41 7.85
CA ASP A 64 -14.26 -6.18 6.71
C ASP A 64 -13.52 -5.53 5.56
N LEU A 65 -12.64 -4.59 5.85
CA LEU A 65 -11.83 -3.95 4.82
C LEU A 65 -10.89 -4.97 4.18
N ALA A 66 -10.22 -5.79 5.00
CA ALA A 66 -9.32 -6.82 4.50
C ALA A 66 -10.05 -7.81 3.58
N LYS A 67 -11.27 -8.21 3.96
CA LYS A 67 -12.08 -9.10 3.16
C LYS A 67 -12.52 -8.46 1.85
N SER A 68 -12.95 -7.20 1.90
CA SER A 68 -13.42 -6.48 0.71
C SER A 68 -12.31 -6.33 -0.32
N LEU A 69 -11.08 -6.19 0.13
CA LEU A 69 -9.92 -6.07 -0.76
C LEU A 69 -9.25 -7.41 -1.04
N ARG A 70 -9.84 -8.50 -0.57
CA ARG A 70 -9.36 -9.87 -0.82
C ARG A 70 -7.91 -10.07 -0.37
N ILE A 71 -7.62 -9.62 0.85
CA ILE A 71 -6.31 -9.85 1.45
C ILE A 71 -6.23 -11.31 1.90
N GLN A 72 -5.37 -12.09 1.26
CA GLN A 72 -5.23 -13.52 1.53
C GLN A 72 -4.06 -13.85 2.43
N GLY A 73 -3.16 -12.91 2.61
CA GLY A 73 -2.00 -13.08 3.48
C GLY A 73 -1.36 -11.74 3.78
N VAL A 74 -0.47 -11.73 4.74
CA VAL A 74 0.26 -10.52 5.14
C VAL A 74 1.76 -10.80 5.13
N PRO A 75 2.58 -9.78 4.84
CA PRO A 75 2.19 -8.42 4.48
C PRO A 75 1.68 -8.33 3.04
N THR A 76 0.75 -7.42 2.80
CA THR A 76 0.27 -7.08 1.45
C THR A 76 0.25 -5.57 1.34
N TYR A 77 0.76 -5.05 0.24
CA TYR A 77 0.86 -3.61 0.00
C TYR A 77 0.10 -3.30 -1.29
N ILE A 78 -0.97 -2.51 -1.17
CA ILE A 78 -1.78 -2.14 -2.33
C ILE A 78 -1.53 -0.69 -2.67
N ILE A 79 -1.26 -0.43 -3.94
CA ILE A 79 -1.00 0.90 -4.44
C ILE A 79 -2.25 1.38 -5.18
N PHE A 80 -2.74 2.55 -4.78
CA PHE A 80 -3.95 3.15 -5.34
C PHE A 80 -3.64 4.48 -6.00
N GLU A 81 -4.40 4.78 -7.05
CA GLU A 81 -4.44 6.13 -7.63
C GLU A 81 -5.90 6.54 -7.79
N ASN A 82 -6.28 7.66 -7.16
CA ASN A 82 -7.64 8.18 -7.20
C ASN A 82 -8.68 7.13 -6.80
N GLY A 83 -8.32 6.31 -5.80
CA GLY A 83 -9.20 5.26 -5.29
C GLY A 83 -9.22 3.98 -6.08
N THR A 84 -8.48 3.90 -7.18
CA THR A 84 -8.41 2.70 -8.01
C THR A 84 -7.13 1.92 -7.70
N GLU A 85 -7.27 0.62 -7.49
CA GLU A 85 -6.11 -0.24 -7.25
C GLU A 85 -5.28 -0.36 -8.52
N MET A 86 -4.00 0.02 -8.43
CA MET A 86 -3.06 -0.01 -9.55
C MET A 86 -2.15 -1.22 -9.52
N GLY A 87 -1.94 -1.80 -8.36
CA GLY A 87 -1.12 -3.00 -8.22
C GLY A 87 -0.91 -3.38 -6.77
N ARG A 88 -0.33 -4.56 -6.55
CA ARG A 88 -0.05 -5.10 -5.21
C ARG A 88 1.35 -5.66 -5.15
N ILE A 89 1.95 -5.54 -3.97
CA ILE A 89 3.19 -6.24 -3.65
C ILE A 89 2.85 -7.15 -2.48
N ILE A 90 3.06 -8.45 -2.64
CA ILE A 90 2.61 -9.44 -1.65
C ILE A 90 3.81 -10.15 -1.05
N GLY A 91 3.86 -10.22 0.28
CA GLY A 91 4.85 -10.98 0.99
C GLY A 91 6.13 -10.21 1.27
N TYR A 92 7.11 -10.93 1.81
CA TYR A 92 8.40 -10.37 2.17
C TYR A 92 9.23 -10.06 0.92
N HIS A 93 9.85 -8.87 0.91
CA HIS A 93 10.77 -8.47 -0.15
C HIS A 93 11.93 -7.71 0.47
N GLN A 94 13.11 -7.86 -0.11
CA GLN A 94 14.22 -6.99 0.23
C GLN A 94 13.96 -5.59 -0.33
N LYS A 95 14.62 -4.59 0.22
CA LYS A 95 14.36 -3.19 -0.10
C LYS A 95 14.42 -2.90 -1.60
N GLU A 96 15.48 -3.36 -2.27
CA GLU A 96 15.67 -3.06 -3.69
C GLU A 96 14.59 -3.73 -4.56
N THR A 97 14.20 -4.95 -4.23
CA THR A 97 13.14 -5.64 -4.97
C THR A 97 11.80 -4.96 -4.75
N PHE A 98 11.51 -4.56 -3.52
CA PHE A 98 10.28 -3.82 -3.20
C PHE A 98 10.21 -2.52 -4.00
N LYS A 99 11.29 -1.74 -3.99
CA LYS A 99 11.35 -0.47 -4.70
C LYS A 99 11.17 -0.67 -6.21
N LYS A 100 11.75 -1.72 -6.76
CA LYS A 100 11.60 -2.01 -8.18
C LYS A 100 10.15 -2.30 -8.53
N GLU A 101 9.49 -3.15 -7.76
CA GLU A 101 8.08 -3.47 -7.99
C GLU A 101 7.20 -2.24 -7.80
N LEU A 102 7.49 -1.44 -6.78
CA LEU A 102 6.75 -0.21 -6.53
C LEU A 102 6.89 0.76 -7.71
N ASN A 103 8.11 0.97 -8.19
CA ASN A 103 8.34 1.84 -9.33
C ASN A 103 7.65 1.32 -10.60
N ASP A 104 7.65 0.00 -10.80
CA ASP A 104 6.95 -0.60 -11.94
C ASP A 104 5.45 -0.29 -11.90
N ILE A 105 4.84 -0.36 -10.71
CA ILE A 105 3.42 -0.04 -10.55
C ILE A 105 3.16 1.44 -10.80
N LEU A 106 4.01 2.32 -10.24
CA LEU A 106 3.85 3.76 -10.40
C LEU A 106 4.00 4.19 -11.86
N MET A 107 4.87 3.52 -12.61
CA MET A 107 5.11 3.84 -14.02
C MET A 107 4.09 3.23 -14.97
N LYS A 108 3.34 2.23 -14.52
CA LYS A 108 2.37 1.52 -15.35
C LYS A 108 1.30 2.45 -15.90
N GLN A 109 0.85 3.41 -15.09
CA GLN A 109 -0.15 4.40 -15.49
C GLN A 109 0.31 5.18 -16.73
N ASP A 110 1.56 5.63 -16.75
CA ASP A 110 2.12 6.39 -17.86
C ASP A 110 2.19 5.54 -19.12
N LEU A 111 2.60 4.28 -18.99
CA LEU A 111 2.69 3.36 -20.13
C LEU A 111 1.30 3.06 -20.69
N ASP A 112 0.32 2.84 -19.85
CA ASP A 112 -1.06 2.60 -20.26
C ASP A 112 -1.64 3.82 -20.96
N SER A 113 -1.36 5.02 -20.45
CA SER A 113 -1.80 6.27 -21.07
C SER A 113 -1.22 6.43 -22.47
N LYS A 114 0.06 6.13 -22.65
CA LYS A 114 0.71 6.19 -23.96
C LYS A 114 0.10 5.19 -24.93
N SER A 115 -0.23 4.01 -24.46
CA SER A 115 -0.87 2.98 -25.28
C SER A 115 -2.25 3.40 -25.74
N SER A 116 -3.01 4.07 -24.88
CA SER A 116 -4.37 4.50 -25.22
C SER A 116 -4.43 5.64 -26.20
N ASP A 117 -3.32 6.36 -26.39
CA ASP A 117 -3.23 7.48 -27.32
C ASP A 117 -3.07 7.02 -28.77
N LYS A 118 -2.93 5.73 -28.97
CA LYS A 118 -2.84 5.16 -30.30
C LYS A 118 -4.22 4.74 -30.79
#